data_7bc2aa328057b8356ec98667e9fabf1e
#
_entry.id   7bc2aa328057b8356ec98667e9fabf1e
#
_cell.length_a   1.000
_cell.length_b   1.000
_cell.length_c   1.000
_cell.angle_alpha   90.00
_cell.angle_beta   90.00
_cell.angle_gamma   90.00
#
_symmetry.space_group_name_H-M   'P 1'
#
loop_
_entity.id
_entity.type
_entity.pdbx_description
1 polymer ?
#
loop_
_entity_poly.entity_id
_entity_poly.type
_entity_poly.pdbx_seq_one_letter_code
_entity_poly.pdbx_strand_id
1 'polypeptide(L)'
;MYHKRLRAYRQIGFEICTNLQAVQKEATGTIFDAQTYAPVYERDLQTAQREILISSPALSRKKVTYFLELLRERQEAGVQIKILTLAPGAQDTYQAAEKIALLRQCGIEVLPSKDCREHFAILDRRLVWYGSMNLLSNERPDDNLIRLPNEQIVQELLEIAVQADSASENKTG
;
A
#
# COMPACT_ATOMS: atom_id res chain seq x y z
N MET A 1 -6.67 24.35 4.53
CA MET A 1 -5.58 23.67 3.81
C MET A 1 -6.07 22.63 2.79
N TYR A 2 -7.03 21.82 3.12
CA TYR A 2 -7.61 20.79 2.24
C TYR A 2 -8.08 21.34 0.88
N HIS A 3 -8.92 22.37 0.86
CA HIS A 3 -9.43 22.97 -0.38
C HIS A 3 -8.36 23.60 -1.29
N LYS A 4 -7.24 24.08 -0.73
CA LYS A 4 -6.14 24.63 -1.55
C LYS A 4 -5.39 23.51 -2.27
N ARG A 5 -5.16 22.36 -1.61
CA ARG A 5 -4.52 21.18 -2.22
C ARG A 5 -5.39 20.60 -3.33
N LEU A 6 -6.70 20.47 -3.11
CA LEU A 6 -7.63 19.99 -4.12
C LEU A 6 -7.63 20.85 -5.39
N ARG A 7 -7.52 22.17 -5.27
CA ARG A 7 -7.38 23.08 -6.42
C ARG A 7 -6.08 22.86 -7.18
N ALA A 8 -4.96 22.70 -6.46
CA ALA A 8 -3.67 22.44 -7.07
C ALA A 8 -3.66 21.13 -7.88
N TYR A 9 -4.25 20.05 -7.34
CA TYR A 9 -4.34 18.77 -8.04
C TYR A 9 -5.22 18.83 -9.29
N ARG A 10 -6.32 19.58 -9.26
CA ARG A 10 -7.14 19.81 -10.46
C ARG A 10 -6.37 20.56 -11.56
N GLN A 11 -5.50 21.49 -11.20
CA GLN A 11 -4.70 22.24 -12.17
C GLN A 11 -3.66 21.39 -12.89
N ILE A 12 -3.17 20.32 -12.27
CA ILE A 12 -2.23 19.37 -12.88
C ILE A 12 -2.92 18.20 -13.60
N GLY A 13 -4.25 18.26 -13.77
CA GLY A 13 -5.00 17.29 -14.58
C GLY A 13 -5.41 16.01 -13.87
N PHE A 14 -5.25 15.91 -12.55
CA PHE A 14 -5.74 14.77 -11.81
C PHE A 14 -7.24 14.90 -11.49
N GLU A 15 -7.98 13.81 -11.67
CA GLU A 15 -9.37 13.72 -11.27
C GLU A 15 -9.47 13.41 -9.77
N ILE A 16 -10.27 14.21 -9.06
CA ILE A 16 -10.49 14.03 -7.63
C ILE A 16 -11.76 13.22 -7.43
N CYS A 17 -11.63 12.02 -6.94
CA CYS A 17 -12.76 11.15 -6.65
C CYS A 17 -13.32 11.45 -5.25
N THR A 18 -14.49 12.04 -5.21
CA THR A 18 -15.28 12.27 -3.98
C THR A 18 -16.47 11.31 -3.86
N ASN A 19 -16.67 10.45 -4.88
CA ASN A 19 -17.82 9.58 -4.99
C ASN A 19 -17.43 8.23 -5.61
N LEU A 20 -17.92 7.13 -5.05
CA LEU A 20 -17.70 5.75 -5.54
C LEU A 20 -18.09 5.53 -7.01
N GLN A 21 -19.08 6.25 -7.52
CA GLN A 21 -19.52 6.13 -8.92
C GLN A 21 -18.50 6.70 -9.91
N ALA A 22 -17.65 7.65 -9.51
CA ALA A 22 -16.62 8.22 -10.37
C ALA A 22 -15.47 7.21 -10.65
N VAL A 23 -15.31 6.20 -9.82
CA VAL A 23 -14.26 5.17 -9.92
C VAL A 23 -14.55 4.13 -11.00
N GLN A 24 -15.78 4.05 -11.50
CA GLN A 24 -16.14 3.12 -12.59
C GLN A 24 -15.66 3.59 -13.98
N LYS A 25 -15.25 4.85 -14.09
CA LYS A 25 -14.51 5.30 -15.27
C LYS A 25 -13.07 4.85 -15.17
N GLU A 26 -12.51 4.32 -16.25
CA GLU A 26 -11.06 4.11 -16.42
C GLU A 26 -10.36 5.49 -16.42
N ALA A 27 -10.28 6.10 -15.27
CA ALA A 27 -9.64 7.39 -15.10
C ALA A 27 -8.11 7.19 -15.12
N THR A 28 -7.43 8.03 -15.87
CA THR A 28 -5.96 8.06 -16.02
C THR A 28 -5.21 8.37 -14.72
N GLY A 29 -5.90 8.80 -13.68
CA GLY A 29 -5.34 9.00 -12.35
C GLY A 29 -6.39 9.60 -11.44
N THR A 30 -6.53 9.05 -10.23
CA THR A 30 -7.50 9.52 -9.25
C THR A 30 -6.81 9.73 -7.91
N ILE A 31 -7.08 10.85 -7.25
CA ILE A 31 -6.53 11.19 -5.94
C ILE A 31 -7.61 10.99 -4.89
N PHE A 32 -7.25 10.24 -3.86
CA PHE A 32 -8.06 9.96 -2.68
C PHE A 32 -7.42 10.55 -1.44
N ASP A 33 -8.23 10.93 -0.49
CA ASP A 33 -7.82 11.29 0.86
C ASP A 33 -8.10 10.17 1.88
N ALA A 34 -7.77 10.42 3.14
CA ALA A 34 -7.96 9.47 4.23
C ALA A 34 -9.43 9.03 4.45
N GLN A 35 -10.41 9.79 3.94
CA GLN A 35 -11.84 9.49 4.11
C GLN A 35 -12.42 8.73 2.91
N THR A 36 -11.83 8.85 1.73
CA THR A 36 -12.44 8.38 0.47
C THR A 36 -11.76 7.16 -0.14
N TYR A 37 -10.51 6.85 0.26
CA TYR A 37 -9.73 5.78 -0.38
C TYR A 37 -10.24 4.37 -0.05
N ALA A 38 -10.68 4.12 1.18
CA ALA A 38 -10.86 2.78 1.71
C ALA A 38 -11.81 1.90 0.88
N PRO A 39 -13.02 2.34 0.49
CA PRO A 39 -13.94 1.48 -0.27
C PRO A 39 -13.39 1.08 -1.65
N VAL A 40 -12.62 1.98 -2.28
CA VAL A 40 -12.03 1.73 -3.60
C VAL A 40 -10.81 0.85 -3.49
N TYR A 41 -9.96 1.11 -2.52
CA TYR A 41 -8.78 0.29 -2.24
C TYR A 41 -9.16 -1.16 -1.88
N GLU A 42 -10.16 -1.34 -1.01
CA GLU A 42 -10.68 -2.66 -0.66
C GLU A 42 -11.21 -3.43 -1.87
N ARG A 43 -11.98 -2.75 -2.73
CA ARG A 43 -12.47 -3.33 -3.97
C ARG A 43 -11.33 -3.76 -4.89
N ASP A 44 -10.32 -2.93 -5.05
CA ASP A 44 -9.15 -3.26 -5.86
C ASP A 44 -8.39 -4.48 -5.28
N LEU A 45 -8.22 -4.56 -3.97
CA LEU A 45 -7.66 -5.74 -3.30
C LEU A 45 -8.51 -6.99 -3.52
N GLN A 46 -9.83 -6.89 -3.40
CA GLN A 46 -10.76 -8.01 -3.61
C GLN A 46 -10.74 -8.54 -5.04
N THR A 47 -10.46 -7.68 -6.01
CA THR A 47 -10.43 -8.04 -7.44
C THR A 47 -9.06 -8.49 -7.94
N ALA A 48 -8.02 -8.36 -7.15
CA ALA A 48 -6.68 -8.85 -7.48
C ALA A 48 -6.68 -10.37 -7.68
N GLN A 49 -6.03 -10.84 -8.74
CA GLN A 49 -6.08 -12.25 -9.16
C GLN A 49 -4.73 -12.96 -9.15
N ARG A 50 -3.62 -12.22 -9.17
CA ARG A 50 -2.28 -12.79 -9.32
C ARG A 50 -1.37 -12.45 -8.15
N GLU A 51 -1.19 -11.16 -7.88
CA GLU A 51 -0.29 -10.71 -6.83
C GLU A 51 -0.71 -9.38 -6.21
N ILE A 52 -0.39 -9.22 -4.94
CA ILE A 52 -0.52 -7.98 -4.17
C ILE A 52 0.82 -7.73 -3.48
N LEU A 53 1.43 -6.58 -3.75
CA LEU A 53 2.59 -6.08 -3.04
C LEU A 53 2.22 -4.80 -2.31
N ILE A 54 2.38 -4.77 -1.01
CA ILE A 54 2.10 -3.59 -0.18
C ILE A 54 3.40 -3.15 0.50
N SER A 55 3.78 -1.89 0.32
CA SER A 55 4.83 -1.23 1.09
C SER A 55 4.20 -0.31 2.12
N SER A 56 4.31 -0.67 3.37
CA SER A 56 3.82 0.08 4.52
C SER A 56 4.87 0.09 5.62
N PRO A 57 5.72 1.12 5.68
CA PRO A 57 6.78 1.21 6.68
C PRO A 57 6.28 1.03 8.12
N ALA A 58 5.14 1.61 8.44
CA ALA A 58 4.49 1.41 9.74
C ALA A 58 3.33 0.41 9.63
N LEU A 59 3.12 -0.35 10.70
CA LEU A 59 2.00 -1.25 10.90
C LEU A 59 1.24 -0.86 12.16
N SER A 60 -0.08 -0.72 12.09
CA SER A 60 -0.94 -0.62 13.27
C SER A 60 -1.78 -1.88 13.44
N ARG A 61 -2.01 -2.28 14.70
CA ARG A 61 -2.83 -3.47 14.99
C ARG A 61 -4.23 -3.34 14.39
N LYS A 62 -4.84 -2.16 14.52
CA LYS A 62 -6.17 -1.87 13.99
C LYS A 62 -6.25 -2.12 12.48
N LYS A 63 -5.32 -1.57 11.69
CA LYS A 63 -5.31 -1.71 10.23
C LYS A 63 -4.92 -3.11 9.77
N VAL A 64 -3.93 -3.71 10.41
CA VAL A 64 -3.55 -5.10 10.10
C VAL A 64 -4.73 -6.03 10.36
N THR A 65 -5.40 -5.94 11.51
CA THR A 65 -6.58 -6.77 11.79
C THR A 65 -7.73 -6.50 10.81
N TYR A 66 -7.94 -5.25 10.43
CA TYR A 66 -9.00 -4.87 9.49
C TYR A 66 -8.82 -5.49 8.11
N PHE A 67 -7.61 -5.46 7.56
CA PHE A 67 -7.32 -6.03 6.25
C PHE A 67 -7.00 -7.53 6.27
N LEU A 68 -6.75 -8.09 7.44
CA LEU A 68 -6.26 -9.48 7.57
C LEU A 68 -7.21 -10.51 6.94
N GLU A 69 -8.51 -10.37 7.15
CA GLU A 69 -9.52 -11.28 6.59
C GLU A 69 -9.52 -11.23 5.06
N LEU A 70 -9.54 -10.02 4.49
CA LEU A 70 -9.53 -9.81 3.05
C LEU A 70 -8.24 -10.36 2.42
N LEU A 71 -7.09 -10.07 3.01
CA LEU A 71 -5.79 -10.58 2.52
C LEU A 71 -5.72 -12.11 2.63
N ARG A 72 -6.24 -12.69 3.71
CA ARG A 72 -6.32 -14.15 3.87
C ARG A 72 -7.19 -14.78 2.78
N GLU A 73 -8.39 -14.25 2.52
CA GLU A 73 -9.26 -14.73 1.44
C GLU A 73 -8.56 -14.70 0.08
N ARG A 74 -7.79 -13.63 -0.22
CA ARG A 74 -7.01 -13.56 -1.46
C ARG A 74 -5.89 -14.57 -1.50
N GLN A 75 -5.19 -14.76 -0.39
CA GLN A 75 -4.13 -15.76 -0.26
C GLN A 75 -4.70 -17.19 -0.48
N GLU A 76 -5.83 -17.51 0.11
CA GLU A 76 -6.53 -18.80 -0.06
C GLU A 76 -7.02 -18.99 -1.51
N ALA A 77 -7.37 -17.91 -2.21
CA ALA A 77 -7.71 -17.92 -3.63
C ALA A 77 -6.49 -18.06 -4.56
N GLY A 78 -5.27 -18.15 -4.02
CA GLY A 78 -4.03 -18.33 -4.79
C GLY A 78 -3.32 -17.04 -5.18
N VAL A 79 -3.74 -15.88 -4.70
CA VAL A 79 -3.06 -14.61 -4.92
C VAL A 79 -1.79 -14.57 -4.07
N GLN A 80 -0.65 -14.25 -4.68
CA GLN A 80 0.60 -14.08 -3.95
C GLN A 80 0.61 -12.72 -3.25
N ILE A 81 0.80 -12.72 -1.93
CA ILE A 81 0.78 -11.48 -1.15
C ILE A 81 2.13 -11.28 -0.47
N LYS A 82 2.73 -10.11 -0.72
CA LYS A 82 3.98 -9.66 -0.10
C LYS A 82 3.79 -8.31 0.56
N ILE A 83 4.35 -8.17 1.75
CA ILE A 83 4.31 -6.91 2.51
C ILE A 83 5.74 -6.50 2.86
N LEU A 84 6.13 -5.31 2.40
CA LEU A 84 7.36 -4.64 2.80
C LEU A 84 7.04 -3.74 4.01
N THR A 85 7.84 -3.81 5.05
CA THR A 85 7.68 -2.99 6.26
C THR A 85 9.02 -2.72 6.92
N LEU A 86 9.07 -1.74 7.81
CA LEU A 86 10.27 -1.51 8.61
C LEU A 86 10.57 -2.69 9.53
N ALA A 87 11.84 -3.05 9.62
CA ALA A 87 12.31 -4.09 10.52
C ALA A 87 12.01 -3.72 12.00
N PRO A 88 11.75 -4.70 12.88
CA PRO A 88 11.44 -4.45 14.29
C PRO A 88 12.44 -3.57 15.03
N GLY A 89 13.74 -3.63 14.69
CA GLY A 89 14.76 -2.77 15.31
C GLY A 89 14.70 -1.29 14.93
N ALA A 90 13.92 -0.92 13.92
CA ALA A 90 13.73 0.46 13.46
C ALA A 90 12.40 1.07 13.95
N GLN A 91 11.57 0.30 14.64
CA GLN A 91 10.31 0.72 15.25
C GLN A 91 10.24 0.15 16.69
N ASP A 92 9.12 0.40 17.37
CA ASP A 92 8.82 -0.27 18.65
C ASP A 92 8.81 -1.79 18.45
N THR A 93 9.89 -2.41 18.91
CA THR A 93 10.31 -3.77 18.52
C THR A 93 9.27 -4.84 18.83
N TYR A 94 8.62 -4.74 19.99
CA TYR A 94 7.68 -5.78 20.42
C TYR A 94 6.37 -5.76 19.60
N GLN A 95 5.80 -4.60 19.41
CA GLN A 95 4.54 -4.47 18.69
C GLN A 95 4.70 -4.73 17.18
N ALA A 96 5.85 -4.38 16.60
CA ALA A 96 6.13 -4.68 15.20
C ALA A 96 6.26 -6.18 14.94
N ALA A 97 6.98 -6.90 15.79
CA ALA A 97 7.15 -8.35 15.68
C ALA A 97 5.83 -9.11 15.79
N GLU A 98 4.93 -8.70 16.70
CA GLU A 98 3.59 -9.31 16.83
C GLU A 98 2.76 -9.16 15.56
N LYS A 99 2.74 -7.98 14.96
CA LYS A 99 1.97 -7.70 13.73
C LYS A 99 2.52 -8.47 12.53
N ILE A 100 3.83 -8.55 12.40
CA ILE A 100 4.50 -9.35 11.38
C ILE A 100 4.16 -10.84 11.56
N ALA A 101 4.20 -11.35 12.79
CA ALA A 101 3.84 -12.74 13.07
C ALA A 101 2.38 -13.04 12.71
N LEU A 102 1.46 -12.12 13.02
CA LEU A 102 0.04 -12.25 12.68
C LEU A 102 -0.18 -12.37 11.16
N LEU A 103 0.48 -11.53 10.38
CA LEU A 103 0.41 -11.60 8.91
C LEU A 103 0.98 -12.91 8.37
N ARG A 104 2.13 -13.35 8.90
CA ARG A 104 2.77 -14.61 8.49
C ARG A 104 1.94 -15.85 8.81
N GLN A 105 1.20 -15.85 9.92
CA GLN A 105 0.28 -16.93 10.28
C GLN A 105 -0.84 -17.14 9.26
N CYS A 106 -1.17 -16.09 8.49
CA CYS A 106 -2.14 -16.16 7.38
C CYS A 106 -1.50 -16.53 6.02
N GLY A 107 -0.23 -16.97 6.01
CA GLY A 107 0.48 -17.32 4.78
C GLY A 107 1.00 -16.14 3.98
N ILE A 108 0.97 -14.92 4.53
CA ILE A 108 1.44 -13.72 3.87
C ILE A 108 2.95 -13.60 4.04
N GLU A 109 3.66 -13.39 2.93
CA GLU A 109 5.10 -13.13 2.95
C GLU A 109 5.36 -11.70 3.45
N VAL A 110 6.03 -11.57 4.59
CA VAL A 110 6.42 -10.26 5.14
C VAL A 110 7.92 -10.11 5.09
N LEU A 111 8.39 -9.06 4.42
CA LEU A 111 9.79 -8.71 4.19
C LEU A 111 10.14 -7.47 5.03
N PRO A 112 10.72 -7.65 6.23
CA PRO A 112 11.18 -6.53 7.04
C PRO A 112 12.47 -5.95 6.47
N SER A 113 12.52 -4.64 6.23
CA SER A 113 13.69 -3.93 5.72
C SER A 113 14.04 -2.75 6.62
N LYS A 114 15.33 -2.43 6.76
CA LYS A 114 15.80 -1.25 7.50
C LYS A 114 15.52 0.05 6.75
N ASP A 115 15.36 -0.02 5.44
CA ASP A 115 15.24 1.12 4.54
C ASP A 115 13.85 1.23 3.87
N CYS A 116 12.84 0.53 4.37
CA CYS A 116 11.47 0.66 3.88
C CYS A 116 10.92 2.04 4.22
N ARG A 117 10.71 2.89 3.21
CA ARG A 117 10.26 4.29 3.38
C ARG A 117 9.04 4.63 2.52
N GLU A 118 8.87 3.93 1.40
CA GLU A 118 7.84 4.22 0.42
C GLU A 118 6.48 3.64 0.84
N HIS A 119 5.42 4.38 0.53
CA HIS A 119 4.04 3.99 0.80
C HIS A 119 3.34 3.70 -0.53
N PHE A 120 3.15 2.44 -0.86
CA PHE A 120 2.45 2.04 -2.08
C PHE A 120 1.81 0.66 -1.97
N ALA A 121 0.89 0.39 -2.87
CA ALA A 121 0.47 -0.97 -3.19
C ALA A 121 0.49 -1.17 -4.70
N ILE A 122 0.93 -2.35 -5.13
CA ILE A 122 0.91 -2.81 -6.51
C ILE A 122 0.02 -4.03 -6.59
N LEU A 123 -0.97 -4.00 -7.47
CA LEU A 123 -1.90 -5.09 -7.70
C LEU A 123 -1.75 -5.61 -9.13
N ASP A 124 -1.53 -6.92 -9.26
CA ASP A 124 -1.43 -7.63 -10.54
C ASP A 124 -0.43 -7.03 -11.54
N ARG A 125 0.58 -6.29 -11.06
CA ARG A 125 1.57 -5.53 -11.85
C ARG A 125 0.97 -4.52 -12.82
N ARG A 126 -0.22 -4.04 -12.57
CA ARG A 126 -0.98 -3.16 -13.47
C ARG A 126 -1.52 -1.92 -12.80
N LEU A 127 -1.84 -2.02 -11.52
CA LEU A 127 -2.47 -0.96 -10.75
C LEU A 127 -1.60 -0.57 -9.57
N VAL A 128 -1.37 0.73 -9.43
CA VAL A 128 -0.58 1.32 -8.33
C VAL A 128 -1.45 2.19 -7.46
N TRP A 129 -1.30 2.04 -6.16
CA TRP A 129 -1.68 3.01 -5.16
C TRP A 129 -0.41 3.59 -4.54
N TYR A 130 -0.21 4.90 -4.63
CA TYR A 130 1.01 5.56 -4.16
C TYR A 130 0.68 6.88 -3.47
N GLY A 131 1.36 7.21 -2.38
CA GLY A 131 1.16 8.49 -1.72
C GLY A 131 1.84 8.62 -0.37
N SER A 132 1.28 9.45 0.51
CA SER A 132 1.82 9.70 1.85
C SER A 132 1.31 8.73 2.92
N MET A 133 0.28 7.95 2.60
CA MET A 133 -0.44 7.12 3.56
C MET A 133 0.21 5.75 3.77
N ASN A 134 0.42 5.37 5.03
CA ASN A 134 0.71 3.99 5.39
C ASN A 134 -0.55 3.13 5.24
N LEU A 135 -0.56 2.23 4.26
CA LEU A 135 -1.75 1.42 3.94
C LEU A 135 -2.14 0.41 5.03
N LEU A 136 -1.18 -0.02 5.85
CA LEU A 136 -1.40 -0.93 6.98
C LEU A 136 -1.19 -0.27 8.35
N SER A 137 -1.24 1.07 8.40
CA SER A 137 -1.17 1.83 9.66
C SER A 137 -2.25 2.91 9.69
N ASN A 138 -2.27 3.68 10.77
CA ASN A 138 -3.25 4.75 10.93
C ASN A 138 -2.97 5.87 9.93
N GLU A 139 -4.01 6.29 9.23
CA GLU A 139 -4.01 7.44 8.34
C GLU A 139 -3.99 8.76 9.13
N ARG A 140 -3.39 9.78 8.53
CA ARG A 140 -3.45 11.16 9.01
C ARG A 140 -4.48 11.96 8.19
N PRO A 141 -5.08 13.00 8.75
CA PRO A 141 -6.10 13.78 8.03
C PRO A 141 -5.63 14.43 6.73
N ASP A 142 -4.32 14.66 6.58
CA ASP A 142 -3.70 15.26 5.41
C ASP A 142 -3.05 14.24 4.46
N ASP A 143 -3.16 12.96 4.77
CA ASP A 143 -2.69 11.89 3.88
C ASP A 143 -3.54 11.79 2.61
N ASN A 144 -2.87 11.42 1.53
CA ASN A 144 -3.53 11.15 0.27
C ASN A 144 -2.83 10.02 -0.51
N LEU A 145 -3.57 9.44 -1.45
CA LEU A 145 -3.14 8.39 -2.34
C LEU A 145 -3.55 8.71 -3.77
N ILE A 146 -2.70 8.36 -4.70
CA ILE A 146 -3.00 8.35 -6.13
C ILE A 146 -3.21 6.89 -6.56
N ARG A 147 -4.29 6.64 -7.28
CA ARG A 147 -4.59 5.35 -7.92
C ARG A 147 -4.27 5.45 -9.41
N LEU A 148 -3.31 4.68 -9.88
CA LEU A 148 -2.79 4.76 -11.25
C LEU A 148 -2.75 3.37 -11.89
N PRO A 149 -3.52 3.11 -12.96
CA PRO A 149 -3.31 1.95 -13.82
C PRO A 149 -2.14 2.24 -14.77
N ASN A 150 -0.90 1.99 -14.34
CA ASN A 150 0.30 2.32 -15.10
C ASN A 150 1.42 1.30 -14.86
N GLU A 151 1.69 0.48 -15.85
CA GLU A 151 2.70 -0.58 -15.80
C GLU A 151 4.14 -0.05 -15.71
N GLN A 152 4.44 1.12 -16.28
CA GLN A 152 5.77 1.72 -16.19
C GLN A 152 6.08 2.13 -14.74
N ILE A 153 5.14 2.80 -14.07
CA ILE A 153 5.29 3.16 -12.66
C ILE A 153 5.40 1.92 -11.78
N VAL A 154 4.70 0.85 -12.11
CA VAL A 154 4.87 -0.45 -11.44
C VAL A 154 6.32 -0.91 -11.50
N GLN A 155 6.95 -0.88 -12.68
CA GLN A 155 8.34 -1.31 -12.83
C GLN A 155 9.30 -0.45 -12.01
N GLU A 156 9.15 0.87 -12.05
CA GLU A 156 9.97 1.80 -11.28
C GLU A 156 9.86 1.54 -9.76
N LEU A 157 8.65 1.30 -9.24
CA LEU A 157 8.43 0.99 -7.82
C LEU A 157 8.98 -0.39 -7.43
N LEU A 158 8.89 -1.38 -8.31
CA LEU A 158 9.49 -2.71 -8.07
C LEU A 158 11.00 -2.63 -8.00
N GLU A 159 11.66 -1.81 -8.83
CA GLU A 159 13.11 -1.58 -8.76
C GLU A 159 13.52 -0.94 -7.42
N ILE A 160 12.76 0.04 -6.93
CA ILE A 160 12.98 0.65 -5.62
C ILE A 160 12.84 -0.40 -4.51
N ALA A 161 11.83 -1.25 -4.57
CA ALA A 161 11.59 -2.30 -3.59
C ALA A 161 12.73 -3.34 -3.56
N VAL A 162 13.24 -3.74 -4.73
CA VAL A 162 14.36 -4.69 -4.84
C VAL A 162 15.66 -4.09 -4.30
N GLN A 163 15.91 -2.79 -4.55
CA GLN A 163 17.10 -2.11 -4.02
C GLN A 163 17.09 -2.01 -2.49
N ALA A 164 15.92 -1.80 -1.90
CA ALA A 164 15.75 -1.80 -0.45
C ALA A 164 16.05 -3.16 0.19
N ASP A 165 15.77 -4.26 -0.51
CA ASP A 165 16.01 -5.63 -0.05
C ASP A 165 17.50 -5.99 -0.15
N SER A 166 18.16 -5.69 -1.27
CA SER A 166 19.58 -5.98 -1.49
C SER A 166 20.52 -5.16 -0.60
N ALA A 167 20.14 -3.94 -0.19
CA ALA A 167 20.89 -3.13 0.75
C ALA A 167 20.88 -3.71 2.17
N SER A 168 19.88 -4.53 2.52
CA SER A 168 19.79 -5.21 3.82
C SER A 168 20.69 -6.42 3.95
N GLU A 169 20.97 -7.13 2.85
CA GLU A 169 21.83 -8.32 2.84
C GLU A 169 23.33 -7.98 2.88
N ASN A 170 23.76 -6.88 2.28
CA ASN A 170 25.18 -6.47 2.20
C ASN A 170 25.75 -5.85 3.49
N LYS A 171 24.96 -5.65 4.54
CA LYS A 171 25.44 -5.10 5.83
C LYS A 171 25.59 -6.14 6.94
N THR A 172 25.45 -7.41 6.64
CA THR A 172 25.60 -8.52 7.60
C THR A 172 26.87 -9.34 7.36
N GLY A 173 27.80 -8.79 6.59
CA GLY A 173 29.14 -9.36 6.38
C GLY A 173 30.19 -8.63 7.20
#